data_eceb216e05849a8b973bc2a9e632814e
#
_entry.id   eceb216e05849a8b973bc2a9e632814e
#
_cell.length_a   1.000
_cell.length_b   1.000
_cell.length_c   1.000
_cell.angle_alpha   90.00
_cell.angle_beta   90.00
_cell.angle_gamma   90.00
#
_symmetry.space_group_name_H-M   'P 1'
#
loop_
_entity.id
_entity.type
_entity.pdbx_description
1 polymer ?
#
loop_
_entity_poly.entity_id
_entity_poly.type
_entity_poly.pdbx_seq_one_letter_code
_entity_poly.pdbx_strand_id
1 'polypeptide(L)'
;MKIAWIFICFGVLSGIFPTVALSDVIVYDIVALKGKEVMLKAETRGTLLSKSGEIVEFIVNGKSLGKNLTGIDGFAVKRFVPVKSGLNKILVKSGDDKDSGLLLALDAKAKIVFIDVEGSLLEGQFVIIAKPGSRKAIEKIGKRFPIVFLQKGFINVKAIRSWLKKNDFPDAPVLPWSGGAVFDEFKEKDLKIKAIIGGPDVIQSAESYKPRAFSFDPVEDAEDVENWEEIEKKLK
;
A
#
# COMPACT_ATOMS: atom_id res chain seq x y z
N MET A 1 47.04 -59.77 -20.26
CA MET A 1 46.49 -58.40 -20.13
C MET A 1 45.07 -58.47 -19.52
N LYS A 2 44.91 -58.17 -18.24
CA LYS A 2 43.62 -58.20 -17.53
C LYS A 2 43.18 -56.74 -17.33
N ILE A 3 42.10 -56.37 -17.99
CA ILE A 3 41.53 -55.03 -17.87
C ILE A 3 40.51 -55.10 -16.73
N ALA A 4 40.80 -54.39 -15.63
CA ALA A 4 39.89 -54.26 -14.50
C ALA A 4 38.92 -53.08 -14.76
N TRP A 5 37.63 -53.35 -14.75
CA TRP A 5 36.55 -52.35 -14.83
C TRP A 5 36.29 -51.83 -13.42
N ILE A 6 36.56 -50.58 -13.20
CA ILE A 6 36.19 -49.85 -11.96
C ILE A 6 34.80 -49.26 -12.18
N PHE A 7 33.79 -49.81 -11.49
CA PHE A 7 32.47 -49.18 -11.39
C PHE A 7 32.51 -48.09 -10.33
N ILE A 8 32.41 -46.83 -10.76
CA ILE A 8 32.22 -45.68 -9.87
C ILE A 8 30.72 -45.55 -9.64
N CYS A 9 30.24 -45.97 -8.46
CA CYS A 9 28.89 -45.65 -8.00
C CYS A 9 28.80 -44.19 -7.60
N PHE A 10 28.18 -43.36 -8.45
CA PHE A 10 27.76 -42.01 -8.10
C PHE A 10 26.51 -42.13 -7.19
N GLY A 11 26.71 -42.03 -5.89
CA GLY A 11 25.64 -41.91 -4.91
C GLY A 11 25.03 -40.50 -5.03
N VAL A 12 23.85 -40.41 -5.63
CA VAL A 12 23.03 -39.17 -5.60
C VAL A 12 22.52 -38.99 -4.17
N LEU A 13 23.21 -38.18 -3.41
CA LEU A 13 22.72 -37.72 -2.10
C LEU A 13 21.59 -36.73 -2.37
N SER A 14 20.35 -37.20 -2.45
CA SER A 14 19.14 -36.36 -2.50
C SER A 14 18.99 -35.68 -1.13
N GLY A 15 19.64 -34.55 -0.96
CA GLY A 15 19.41 -33.66 0.18
C GLY A 15 17.96 -33.16 0.12
N ILE A 16 17.12 -33.72 0.99
CA ILE A 16 15.81 -33.16 1.29
C ILE A 16 16.08 -31.84 2.04
N PHE A 17 16.25 -30.76 1.30
CA PHE A 17 16.17 -29.41 1.91
C PHE A 17 14.71 -29.22 2.29
N PRO A 18 14.38 -28.99 3.58
CA PRO A 18 13.06 -28.57 3.93
C PRO A 18 12.80 -27.23 3.21
N THR A 19 11.98 -27.27 2.18
CA THR A 19 11.42 -26.04 1.61
C THR A 19 10.57 -25.44 2.71
N VAL A 20 11.13 -24.48 3.45
CA VAL A 20 10.35 -23.60 4.30
C VAL A 20 9.41 -22.88 3.32
N ALA A 21 8.17 -23.33 3.30
CA ALA A 21 7.13 -22.64 2.54
C ALA A 21 7.04 -21.24 3.16
N LEU A 22 7.68 -20.26 2.52
CA LEU A 22 7.56 -18.85 2.88
C LEU A 22 6.07 -18.51 2.73
N SER A 23 5.37 -18.52 3.84
CA SER A 23 4.07 -17.91 3.97
C SER A 23 4.32 -16.41 4.06
N ASP A 24 3.58 -15.61 3.33
CA ASP A 24 3.64 -14.16 3.44
C ASP A 24 2.23 -13.63 3.78
N VAL A 25 2.13 -12.86 4.85
CA VAL A 25 0.89 -12.17 5.17
C VAL A 25 0.98 -10.73 4.69
N ILE A 26 -0.06 -10.25 4.02
CA ILE A 26 -0.16 -8.89 3.49
C ILE A 26 -1.38 -8.22 4.10
N VAL A 27 -1.17 -7.08 4.76
CA VAL A 27 -2.24 -6.22 5.26
C VAL A 27 -2.55 -5.15 4.23
N TYR A 28 -3.82 -4.92 3.98
CA TYR A 28 -4.25 -3.81 3.13
C TYR A 28 -4.55 -2.58 3.97
N ASP A 29 -3.95 -1.46 3.57
CA ASP A 29 -4.26 -0.16 4.17
C ASP A 29 -5.67 0.26 3.77
N ILE A 30 -6.30 1.08 4.60
CA ILE A 30 -7.69 1.47 4.38
C ILE A 30 -7.95 2.89 4.89
N VAL A 31 -8.89 3.57 4.23
CA VAL A 31 -9.43 4.86 4.68
C VAL A 31 -10.90 4.69 5.02
N ALA A 32 -11.30 5.14 6.18
CA ALA A 32 -12.66 5.00 6.68
C ALA A 32 -13.17 6.29 7.34
N LEU A 33 -14.49 6.40 7.45
CA LEU A 33 -15.10 7.43 8.29
C LEU A 33 -15.03 7.01 9.77
N LYS A 34 -14.68 7.96 10.63
CA LYS A 34 -14.79 7.79 12.07
C LYS A 34 -16.21 7.40 12.46
N GLY A 35 -16.35 6.41 13.33
CA GLY A 35 -17.63 5.91 13.82
C GLY A 35 -18.40 5.02 12.83
N LYS A 36 -17.90 4.79 11.65
CA LYS A 36 -18.48 3.85 10.66
C LYS A 36 -17.72 2.54 10.67
N GLU A 37 -18.47 1.44 10.52
CA GLU A 37 -17.86 0.11 10.39
C GLU A 37 -17.06 0.01 9.11
N VAL A 38 -15.91 -0.64 9.21
CA VAL A 38 -15.02 -0.94 8.10
C VAL A 38 -14.51 -2.38 8.18
N MET A 39 -14.23 -2.97 7.02
CA MET A 39 -13.68 -4.31 6.92
C MET A 39 -12.16 -4.25 6.76
N LEU A 40 -11.43 -4.54 7.83
CA LEU A 40 -9.98 -4.76 7.75
C LEU A 40 -9.73 -6.01 6.93
N LYS A 41 -8.75 -5.98 6.03
CA LYS A 41 -8.46 -7.05 5.09
C LYS A 41 -6.99 -7.46 5.17
N ALA A 42 -6.74 -8.76 5.21
CA ALA A 42 -5.41 -9.34 5.08
C ALA A 42 -5.47 -10.53 4.12
N GLU A 43 -4.35 -10.80 3.47
CA GLU A 43 -4.18 -11.93 2.56
C GLU A 43 -3.01 -12.78 3.03
N THR A 44 -3.17 -14.11 2.98
CA THR A 44 -2.07 -15.04 3.18
C THR A 44 -1.68 -15.65 1.85
N ARG A 45 -0.38 -15.57 1.53
CA ARG A 45 0.20 -16.08 0.30
C ARG A 45 1.22 -17.17 0.59
N GLY A 46 1.19 -18.24 -0.21
CA GLY A 46 2.31 -19.15 -0.35
C GLY A 46 3.28 -18.64 -1.42
N THR A 47 4.24 -19.48 -1.78
CA THR A 47 5.27 -19.12 -2.78
C THR A 47 4.68 -18.72 -4.15
N LEU A 48 3.57 -19.35 -4.57
CA LEU A 48 2.97 -19.13 -5.88
C LEU A 48 1.48 -18.77 -5.85
N LEU A 49 0.77 -19.16 -4.81
CA LEU A 49 -0.71 -19.02 -4.72
C LEU A 49 -1.12 -18.54 -3.34
N SER A 50 -2.32 -17.96 -3.27
CA SER A 50 -2.96 -17.63 -1.99
C SER A 50 -3.16 -18.89 -1.14
N LYS A 51 -2.98 -18.79 0.19
CA LYS A 51 -3.21 -19.86 1.14
C LYS A 51 -4.59 -19.71 1.80
N SER A 52 -5.41 -20.75 1.69
CA SER A 52 -6.71 -20.84 2.39
C SER A 52 -6.59 -21.58 3.72
N GLY A 53 -7.53 -21.31 4.63
CA GLY A 53 -7.64 -21.99 5.92
C GLY A 53 -6.57 -21.60 6.95
N GLU A 54 -5.82 -20.54 6.70
CA GLU A 54 -4.82 -20.03 7.64
C GLU A 54 -5.49 -19.20 8.75
N ILE A 55 -5.00 -19.37 9.98
CA ILE A 55 -5.48 -18.58 11.12
C ILE A 55 -4.77 -17.23 11.12
N VAL A 56 -5.56 -16.17 11.05
CA VAL A 56 -5.08 -14.79 11.02
C VAL A 56 -5.61 -14.02 12.23
N GLU A 57 -4.73 -13.41 13.01
CA GLU A 57 -5.08 -12.53 14.12
C GLU A 57 -4.94 -11.08 13.73
N PHE A 58 -6.01 -10.29 13.90
CA PHE A 58 -6.01 -8.85 13.70
C PHE A 58 -5.79 -8.11 15.01
N ILE A 59 -4.86 -7.16 15.02
CA ILE A 59 -4.51 -6.32 16.17
C ILE A 59 -4.55 -4.86 15.70
N VAL A 60 -5.34 -4.02 16.35
CA VAL A 60 -5.41 -2.58 16.05
C VAL A 60 -4.95 -1.79 17.26
N ASN A 61 -3.96 -0.93 17.06
CA ASN A 61 -3.34 -0.11 18.12
C ASN A 61 -2.93 -0.93 19.35
N GLY A 62 -2.41 -2.14 19.13
CA GLY A 62 -1.98 -3.07 20.18
C GLY A 62 -3.09 -3.91 20.80
N LYS A 63 -4.37 -3.69 20.45
CA LYS A 63 -5.51 -4.47 20.96
C LYS A 63 -5.91 -5.54 19.94
N SER A 64 -5.91 -6.82 20.37
CA SER A 64 -6.39 -7.92 19.54
C SER A 64 -7.91 -7.82 19.31
N LEU A 65 -8.31 -8.01 18.07
CA LEU A 65 -9.70 -8.12 17.64
C LEU A 65 -10.12 -9.58 17.49
N GLY A 66 -9.20 -10.52 17.80
CA GLY A 66 -9.40 -11.96 17.66
C GLY A 66 -8.95 -12.52 16.32
N LYS A 67 -9.14 -13.82 16.16
CA LYS A 67 -8.67 -14.62 15.03
C LYS A 67 -9.79 -14.87 14.04
N ASN A 68 -9.43 -14.97 12.75
CA ASN A 68 -10.31 -15.38 11.65
C ASN A 68 -9.56 -16.38 10.76
N LEU A 69 -10.28 -17.22 10.05
CA LEU A 69 -9.71 -18.07 9.00
C LEU A 69 -9.72 -17.33 7.67
N THR A 70 -8.71 -17.57 6.84
CA THR A 70 -8.72 -17.14 5.44
C THR A 70 -9.69 -17.99 4.62
N GLY A 71 -10.40 -17.33 3.72
CA GLY A 71 -11.25 -17.99 2.72
C GLY A 71 -10.44 -18.75 1.68
N ILE A 72 -11.16 -19.36 0.72
CA ILE A 72 -10.56 -20.11 -0.40
C ILE A 72 -9.66 -19.21 -1.27
N ASP A 73 -9.93 -17.93 -1.27
CA ASP A 73 -9.17 -16.87 -1.97
C ASP A 73 -7.94 -16.38 -1.17
N GLY A 74 -7.69 -16.94 0.02
CA GLY A 74 -6.59 -16.56 0.91
C GLY A 74 -6.83 -15.28 1.70
N PHE A 75 -8.04 -14.69 1.63
CA PHE A 75 -8.35 -13.48 2.38
C PHE A 75 -9.01 -13.76 3.72
N ALA A 76 -8.58 -13.03 4.75
CA ALA A 76 -9.29 -12.88 6.01
C ALA A 76 -9.79 -11.44 6.15
N VAL A 77 -10.99 -11.30 6.72
CA VAL A 77 -11.59 -9.99 6.97
C VAL A 77 -12.01 -9.86 8.43
N LYS A 78 -11.94 -8.64 8.98
CA LYS A 78 -12.34 -8.33 10.35
C LYS A 78 -13.07 -7.01 10.43
N ARG A 79 -14.27 -7.01 11.00
CA ARG A 79 -15.03 -5.77 11.26
C ARG A 79 -14.36 -4.94 12.34
N PHE A 80 -14.30 -3.64 12.10
CA PHE A 80 -13.77 -2.68 13.05
C PHE A 80 -14.50 -1.33 12.92
N VAL A 81 -14.67 -0.63 14.03
CA VAL A 81 -15.22 0.74 14.05
C VAL A 81 -14.16 1.66 14.64
N PRO A 82 -13.55 2.56 13.85
CA PRO A 82 -12.58 3.53 14.36
C PRO A 82 -13.31 4.63 15.16
N VAL A 83 -13.06 4.71 16.45
CA VAL A 83 -13.73 5.67 17.34
C VAL A 83 -13.07 7.05 17.37
N LYS A 84 -11.83 7.18 16.89
CA LYS A 84 -11.06 8.43 16.83
C LYS A 84 -10.55 8.66 15.42
N SER A 85 -10.53 9.94 14.98
CA SER A 85 -9.87 10.34 13.73
C SER A 85 -8.35 10.21 13.85
N GLY A 86 -7.70 10.01 12.70
CA GLY A 86 -6.26 9.85 12.58
C GLY A 86 -5.81 8.43 12.22
N LEU A 87 -4.51 8.19 12.26
CA LEU A 87 -3.90 6.91 11.90
C LEU A 87 -4.06 5.89 13.02
N ASN A 88 -4.54 4.71 12.64
CA ASN A 88 -4.59 3.52 13.48
C ASN A 88 -3.65 2.47 12.88
N LYS A 89 -2.76 1.90 13.67
CA LYS A 89 -1.85 0.84 13.23
C LYS A 89 -2.59 -0.50 13.24
N ILE A 90 -2.55 -1.20 12.12
CA ILE A 90 -3.06 -2.57 11.98
C ILE A 90 -1.83 -3.48 11.98
N LEU A 91 -1.82 -4.48 12.84
CA LEU A 91 -0.87 -5.59 12.80
C LEU A 91 -1.66 -6.86 12.57
N VAL A 92 -1.21 -7.67 11.63
CA VAL A 92 -1.79 -8.99 11.36
C VAL A 92 -0.71 -10.05 11.54
N LYS A 93 -1.08 -11.16 12.18
CA LYS A 93 -0.22 -12.33 12.40
C LYS A 93 -0.86 -13.57 11.82
N SER A 94 -0.06 -14.41 11.17
CA SER A 94 -0.46 -15.74 10.69
C SER A 94 0.71 -16.70 10.89
N GLY A 95 0.58 -17.64 11.85
CA GLY A 95 1.72 -18.45 12.28
C GLY A 95 2.88 -17.56 12.77
N ASP A 96 4.05 -17.76 12.17
CA ASP A 96 5.27 -16.97 12.46
C ASP A 96 5.37 -15.66 11.65
N ASP A 97 4.49 -15.51 10.65
CA ASP A 97 4.49 -14.34 9.77
C ASP A 97 3.67 -13.19 10.36
N LYS A 98 4.08 -11.98 10.00
CA LYS A 98 3.37 -10.75 10.38
C LYS A 98 3.57 -9.67 9.33
N ASP A 99 2.54 -8.85 9.16
CA ASP A 99 2.63 -7.59 8.41
C ASP A 99 1.83 -6.50 9.12
N SER A 100 2.17 -5.25 8.85
CA SER A 100 1.49 -4.09 9.41
C SER A 100 1.02 -3.16 8.30
N GLY A 101 -0.19 -2.66 8.49
CA GLY A 101 -0.81 -1.66 7.64
C GLY A 101 -1.38 -0.51 8.47
N LEU A 102 -2.04 0.40 7.79
CA LEU A 102 -2.63 1.60 8.36
C LEU A 102 -4.13 1.69 8.06
N LEU A 103 -4.90 2.06 9.07
CA LEU A 103 -6.26 2.56 8.91
C LEU A 103 -6.23 4.06 9.19
N LEU A 104 -6.55 4.87 8.18
CA LEU A 104 -6.77 6.31 8.35
C LEU A 104 -8.27 6.57 8.57
N ALA A 105 -8.63 6.92 9.78
CA ALA A 105 -10.00 7.30 10.11
C ALA A 105 -10.17 8.82 9.97
N LEU A 106 -11.17 9.25 9.22
CA LEU A 106 -11.42 10.65 8.90
C LEU A 106 -12.83 11.07 9.31
N ASP A 107 -12.99 12.34 9.59
CA ASP A 107 -14.31 12.94 9.71
C ASP A 107 -14.91 13.18 8.31
N ALA A 108 -16.24 13.20 8.21
CA ALA A 108 -16.93 13.50 6.95
C ALA A 108 -16.45 14.84 6.36
N LYS A 109 -16.42 14.94 5.04
CA LYS A 109 -15.95 16.08 4.26
C LYS A 109 -14.47 16.43 4.45
N ALA A 110 -13.67 15.55 5.07
CA ALA A 110 -12.23 15.71 5.11
C ALA A 110 -11.67 15.83 3.69
N LYS A 111 -10.71 16.76 3.53
CA LYS A 111 -10.07 17.04 2.24
C LYS A 111 -8.74 16.28 2.16
N ILE A 112 -8.59 15.39 1.21
CA ILE A 112 -7.47 14.45 1.10
C ILE A 112 -6.60 14.83 -0.08
N VAL A 113 -5.30 14.67 0.08
CA VAL A 113 -4.31 14.77 -1.01
C VAL A 113 -3.87 13.36 -1.38
N PHE A 114 -4.06 13.01 -2.65
CA PHE A 114 -3.60 11.76 -3.22
C PHE A 114 -2.26 11.95 -3.92
N ILE A 115 -1.36 11.00 -3.74
CA ILE A 115 -0.01 11.02 -4.29
C ILE A 115 0.26 9.69 -4.97
N ASP A 116 0.35 9.72 -6.31
CA ASP A 116 0.78 8.58 -7.11
C ASP A 116 2.29 8.35 -6.88
N VAL A 117 2.64 7.21 -6.28
CA VAL A 117 4.03 6.94 -5.91
C VAL A 117 4.90 6.83 -7.15
N GLU A 118 4.51 6.01 -8.11
CA GLU A 118 5.28 5.76 -9.33
C GLU A 118 5.30 6.98 -10.25
N GLY A 119 4.20 7.70 -10.36
CA GLY A 119 4.06 8.85 -11.26
C GLY A 119 4.61 10.16 -10.72
N SER A 120 4.84 10.28 -9.42
CA SER A 120 5.25 11.57 -8.84
C SER A 120 6.38 11.52 -7.81
N LEU A 121 6.55 10.42 -7.08
CA LEU A 121 7.61 10.32 -6.08
C LEU A 121 8.93 9.76 -6.61
N LEU A 122 8.88 8.86 -7.58
CA LEU A 122 10.07 8.23 -8.12
C LEU A 122 10.67 9.07 -9.26
N GLU A 123 11.99 9.09 -9.37
CA GLU A 123 12.68 9.79 -10.46
C GLU A 123 12.41 9.18 -11.84
N GLY A 124 11.93 7.94 -11.90
CA GLY A 124 11.60 7.25 -13.16
C GLY A 124 10.91 5.91 -12.92
N GLN A 125 10.32 5.35 -13.97
CA GLN A 125 9.49 4.12 -13.88
C GLN A 125 10.22 2.90 -13.29
N PHE A 126 11.54 2.82 -13.44
CA PHE A 126 12.36 1.68 -12.96
C PHE A 126 13.41 2.10 -11.93
N VAL A 127 13.35 3.35 -11.46
CA VAL A 127 14.33 3.92 -10.53
C VAL A 127 13.66 4.16 -9.19
N ILE A 128 14.00 3.34 -8.20
CA ILE A 128 13.42 3.44 -6.85
C ILE A 128 14.19 4.50 -6.02
N ILE A 129 14.37 5.68 -6.60
CA ILE A 129 14.96 6.86 -5.96
C ILE A 129 13.87 7.92 -5.84
N ALA A 130 13.76 8.53 -4.67
CA ALA A 130 12.77 9.57 -4.44
C ALA A 130 13.20 10.89 -5.13
N LYS A 131 12.26 11.56 -5.79
CA LYS A 131 12.49 12.91 -6.34
C LYS A 131 12.96 13.86 -5.24
N PRO A 132 13.95 14.74 -5.53
CA PRO A 132 14.47 15.71 -4.59
C PRO A 132 13.36 16.58 -3.98
N GLY A 133 13.44 16.84 -2.69
CA GLY A 133 12.49 17.70 -1.99
C GLY A 133 11.14 17.06 -1.64
N SER A 134 10.78 15.91 -2.26
CA SER A 134 9.48 15.26 -2.08
C SER A 134 9.13 14.98 -0.63
N ARG A 135 10.03 14.35 0.14
CA ARG A 135 9.82 14.03 1.55
C ARG A 135 9.44 15.26 2.37
N LYS A 136 10.23 16.35 2.26
CA LYS A 136 10.01 17.58 3.02
C LYS A 136 8.71 18.28 2.64
N ALA A 137 8.37 18.29 1.36
CA ALA A 137 7.12 18.87 0.87
C ALA A 137 5.91 18.06 1.38
N ILE A 138 5.97 16.73 1.29
CA ILE A 138 4.90 15.84 1.75
C ILE A 138 4.71 15.94 3.26
N GLU A 139 5.79 16.03 4.05
CA GLU A 139 5.69 16.27 5.48
C GLU A 139 4.91 17.57 5.79
N LYS A 140 5.17 18.67 5.06
CA LYS A 140 4.46 19.94 5.24
C LYS A 140 3.01 19.86 4.77
N ILE A 141 2.75 19.18 3.64
CA ILE A 141 1.38 18.96 3.14
C ILE A 141 0.60 18.12 4.16
N GLY A 142 1.21 17.07 4.71
CA GLY A 142 0.60 16.16 5.69
C GLY A 142 0.22 16.82 7.03
N LYS A 143 0.85 17.95 7.39
CA LYS A 143 0.46 18.76 8.55
C LYS A 143 -0.88 19.50 8.34
N ARG A 144 -1.31 19.64 7.09
CA ARG A 144 -2.52 20.39 6.70
C ARG A 144 -3.64 19.50 6.18
N PHE A 145 -3.27 18.46 5.48
CA PHE A 145 -4.22 17.57 4.81
C PHE A 145 -3.85 16.10 5.06
N PRO A 146 -4.83 15.22 5.28
CA PRO A 146 -4.60 13.79 5.20
C PRO A 146 -4.00 13.41 3.84
N ILE A 147 -3.01 12.54 3.86
CA ILE A 147 -2.34 12.02 2.66
C ILE A 147 -2.73 10.57 2.45
N VAL A 148 -2.92 10.20 1.20
CA VAL A 148 -3.08 8.82 0.73
C VAL A 148 -2.12 8.61 -0.44
N PHE A 149 -1.24 7.62 -0.32
CA PHE A 149 -0.41 7.18 -1.43
C PHE A 149 -1.19 6.21 -2.32
N LEU A 150 -1.03 6.35 -3.62
CA LEU A 150 -1.57 5.42 -4.61
C LEU A 150 -0.42 4.59 -5.19
N GLN A 151 -0.61 3.28 -5.21
CA GLN A 151 0.29 2.33 -5.85
C GLN A 151 -0.36 1.88 -7.15
N LYS A 152 0.26 2.20 -8.27
CA LYS A 152 -0.24 1.94 -9.63
C LYS A 152 0.49 0.79 -10.32
N GLY A 153 1.78 0.69 -10.11
CA GLY A 153 2.68 -0.17 -10.86
C GLY A 153 2.76 -1.62 -10.37
N PHE A 154 3.84 -2.29 -10.75
CA PHE A 154 4.10 -3.70 -10.42
C PHE A 154 4.66 -3.91 -8.99
N ILE A 155 5.08 -2.83 -8.34
CA ILE A 155 5.61 -2.90 -6.98
C ILE A 155 4.42 -3.07 -6.03
N ASN A 156 4.38 -4.16 -5.27
CA ASN A 156 3.25 -4.42 -4.36
C ASN A 156 3.20 -3.42 -3.19
N VAL A 157 2.02 -3.27 -2.59
CA VAL A 157 1.77 -2.29 -1.52
C VAL A 157 2.70 -2.46 -0.31
N LYS A 158 3.07 -3.69 0.06
CA LYS A 158 3.99 -3.98 1.17
C LYS A 158 5.41 -3.44 0.87
N ALA A 159 5.87 -3.62 -0.38
CA ALA A 159 7.17 -3.10 -0.82
C ALA A 159 7.18 -1.56 -0.87
N ILE A 160 6.11 -0.94 -1.36
CA ILE A 160 5.96 0.52 -1.35
C ILE A 160 5.96 1.06 0.09
N ARG A 161 5.20 0.48 1.01
CA ARG A 161 5.23 0.87 2.43
C ARG A 161 6.64 0.80 3.03
N SER A 162 7.34 -0.31 2.73
CA SER A 162 8.70 -0.52 3.20
C SER A 162 9.66 0.54 2.64
N TRP A 163 9.49 0.88 1.36
CA TRP A 163 10.29 1.90 0.70
C TRP A 163 10.01 3.30 1.27
N LEU A 164 8.73 3.69 1.43
CA LEU A 164 8.33 4.96 2.04
C LEU A 164 8.94 5.11 3.44
N LYS A 165 8.84 4.06 4.26
CA LYS A 165 9.42 4.03 5.60
C LYS A 165 10.95 4.16 5.59
N LYS A 166 11.63 3.43 4.69
CA LYS A 166 13.10 3.48 4.56
C LYS A 166 13.61 4.85 4.13
N ASN A 167 12.79 5.62 3.41
CA ASN A 167 13.10 6.95 2.93
C ASN A 167 12.51 8.07 3.81
N ASP A 168 12.07 7.74 5.04
CA ASP A 168 11.56 8.67 6.04
C ASP A 168 10.37 9.52 5.57
N PHE A 169 9.52 8.97 4.70
CA PHE A 169 8.24 9.61 4.38
C PHE A 169 7.27 9.50 5.56
N PRO A 170 6.36 10.47 5.73
CA PRO A 170 5.35 10.39 6.79
C PRO A 170 4.45 9.15 6.63
N ASP A 171 4.04 8.58 7.75
CA ASP A 171 3.09 7.47 7.77
C ASP A 171 1.76 7.90 7.12
N ALA A 172 1.36 7.21 6.06
CA ALA A 172 0.08 7.39 5.38
C ALA A 172 -0.33 6.07 4.67
N PRO A 173 -1.64 5.84 4.47
CA PRO A 173 -2.10 4.65 3.77
C PRO A 173 -1.56 4.57 2.34
N VAL A 174 -1.23 3.36 1.90
CA VAL A 174 -0.90 3.03 0.51
C VAL A 174 -2.04 2.21 -0.06
N LEU A 175 -2.82 2.78 -0.95
CA LEU A 175 -3.95 2.11 -1.59
C LEU A 175 -3.56 1.67 -3.00
N PRO A 176 -3.95 0.46 -3.43
CA PRO A 176 -3.83 0.08 -4.83
C PRO A 176 -4.74 0.96 -5.68
N TRP A 177 -4.19 1.54 -6.74
CA TRP A 177 -4.99 2.27 -7.73
C TRP A 177 -5.69 1.28 -8.67
N SER A 178 -6.98 1.42 -8.81
CA SER A 178 -7.85 0.54 -9.59
C SER A 178 -8.63 1.32 -10.67
N GLY A 179 -7.91 2.13 -11.45
CA GLY A 179 -8.51 2.83 -12.59
C GLY A 179 -9.58 3.85 -12.22
N GLY A 180 -9.44 4.52 -11.08
CA GLY A 180 -10.40 5.55 -10.64
C GLY A 180 -11.45 5.06 -9.62
N ALA A 181 -11.70 3.75 -9.50
CA ALA A 181 -12.66 3.22 -8.52
C ALA A 181 -12.35 3.64 -7.07
N VAL A 182 -11.09 3.89 -6.75
CA VAL A 182 -10.69 4.44 -5.46
C VAL A 182 -11.34 5.81 -5.18
N PHE A 183 -11.48 6.66 -6.18
CA PHE A 183 -12.07 8.00 -6.01
C PHE A 183 -13.59 7.93 -5.84
N ASP A 184 -14.27 6.99 -6.52
CA ASP A 184 -15.69 6.72 -6.33
C ASP A 184 -15.97 6.30 -4.88
N GLU A 185 -15.16 5.39 -4.34
CA GLU A 185 -15.27 4.94 -2.95
C GLU A 185 -15.13 6.12 -1.95
N PHE A 186 -14.24 7.06 -2.21
CA PHE A 186 -14.07 8.25 -1.36
C PHE A 186 -15.26 9.22 -1.45
N LYS A 187 -15.84 9.38 -2.64
CA LYS A 187 -17.06 10.17 -2.82
C LYS A 187 -18.25 9.55 -2.08
N GLU A 188 -18.44 8.24 -2.18
CA GLU A 188 -19.49 7.51 -1.46
C GLU A 188 -19.37 7.68 0.06
N LYS A 189 -18.16 7.81 0.56
CA LYS A 189 -17.85 8.10 1.97
C LYS A 189 -17.99 9.59 2.34
N ASP A 190 -18.53 10.46 1.47
CA ASP A 190 -18.56 11.93 1.68
C ASP A 190 -17.17 12.51 2.02
N LEU A 191 -16.10 11.95 1.47
CA LEU A 191 -14.75 12.47 1.55
C LEU A 191 -14.44 13.31 0.31
N LYS A 192 -13.61 14.34 0.43
CA LYS A 192 -13.29 15.25 -0.66
C LYS A 192 -11.87 15.07 -1.14
N ILE A 193 -11.69 15.04 -2.45
CA ILE A 193 -10.38 15.07 -3.07
C ILE A 193 -9.93 16.53 -3.14
N LYS A 194 -8.92 16.90 -2.34
CA LYS A 194 -8.34 18.26 -2.33
C LYS A 194 -7.40 18.46 -3.50
N ALA A 195 -6.51 17.47 -3.71
CA ALA A 195 -5.56 17.49 -4.80
C ALA A 195 -5.11 16.07 -5.17
N ILE A 196 -4.62 15.95 -6.39
CA ILE A 196 -3.94 14.76 -6.91
C ILE A 196 -2.58 15.21 -7.42
N ILE A 197 -1.54 14.46 -7.06
CA ILE A 197 -0.18 14.65 -7.53
C ILE A 197 0.23 13.34 -8.19
N GLY A 198 0.38 13.31 -9.51
CA GLY A 198 0.62 12.03 -10.18
C GLY A 198 0.80 12.11 -11.68
N GLY A 199 0.81 10.94 -12.31
CA GLY A 199 0.86 10.78 -13.74
C GLY A 199 -0.50 10.90 -14.43
N PRO A 200 -0.51 10.88 -15.79
CA PRO A 200 -1.71 11.14 -16.60
C PRO A 200 -2.91 10.28 -16.22
N ASP A 201 -2.72 8.97 -16.10
CA ASP A 201 -3.83 8.03 -15.86
C ASP A 201 -4.54 8.29 -14.54
N VAL A 202 -3.77 8.62 -13.47
CA VAL A 202 -4.33 8.90 -12.16
C VAL A 202 -5.09 10.22 -12.16
N ILE A 203 -4.53 11.25 -12.80
CA ILE A 203 -5.15 12.58 -12.93
C ILE A 203 -6.44 12.47 -13.74
N GLN A 204 -6.40 11.88 -14.91
CA GLN A 204 -7.55 11.71 -15.79
C GLN A 204 -8.68 10.91 -15.14
N SER A 205 -8.35 9.87 -14.36
CA SER A 205 -9.36 9.07 -13.65
C SER A 205 -10.10 9.84 -12.55
N ALA A 206 -9.59 11.00 -12.15
CA ALA A 206 -10.21 11.84 -11.12
C ALA A 206 -10.83 13.14 -11.67
N GLU A 207 -10.82 13.36 -12.96
CA GLU A 207 -11.30 14.60 -13.60
C GLU A 207 -12.73 14.96 -13.19
N SER A 208 -13.63 13.97 -13.12
CA SER A 208 -15.03 14.16 -12.71
C SER A 208 -15.22 14.75 -11.31
N TYR A 209 -14.20 14.66 -10.45
CA TYR A 209 -14.19 15.22 -9.08
C TYR A 209 -13.60 16.63 -9.01
N LYS A 210 -13.03 17.13 -10.11
CA LYS A 210 -12.44 18.46 -10.24
C LYS A 210 -11.46 18.80 -9.11
N PRO A 211 -10.52 17.92 -8.74
CA PRO A 211 -9.48 18.24 -7.78
C PRO A 211 -8.49 19.22 -8.41
N ARG A 212 -7.66 19.87 -7.59
CA ARG A 212 -6.43 20.42 -8.13
C ARG A 212 -5.51 19.27 -8.50
N ALA A 213 -5.03 19.25 -9.73
CA ALA A 213 -4.10 18.24 -10.20
C ALA A 213 -2.72 18.85 -10.45
N PHE A 214 -1.67 18.13 -10.09
CA PHE A 214 -0.27 18.53 -10.31
C PHE A 214 0.48 17.37 -10.97
N SER A 215 1.23 17.69 -12.01
CA SER A 215 2.08 16.72 -12.69
C SER A 215 3.48 17.28 -12.94
N PHE A 216 4.49 16.40 -12.96
CA PHE A 216 5.86 16.69 -13.37
C PHE A 216 6.05 16.58 -14.88
N ASP A 217 5.10 15.95 -15.57
CA ASP A 217 5.05 15.86 -17.03
C ASP A 217 3.83 16.63 -17.52
N PRO A 218 3.83 17.17 -18.74
CA PRO A 218 2.66 17.84 -19.32
C PRO A 218 1.46 16.90 -19.37
N VAL A 219 0.39 17.26 -18.67
CA VAL A 219 -0.87 16.51 -18.61
C VAL A 219 -2.03 17.46 -18.72
N GLU A 220 -3.02 17.12 -19.57
CA GLU A 220 -4.26 17.86 -19.71
C GLU A 220 -4.96 17.94 -18.32
N ASP A 221 -5.53 19.09 -18.01
CA ASP A 221 -6.21 19.39 -16.73
C ASP A 221 -5.33 19.32 -15.47
N ALA A 222 -4.02 19.33 -15.61
CA ALA A 222 -3.07 19.44 -14.51
C ALA A 222 -2.23 20.73 -14.57
N GLU A 223 -1.81 21.18 -13.41
CA GLU A 223 -0.79 22.22 -13.29
C GLU A 223 0.59 21.55 -13.44
N ASP A 224 1.34 21.93 -14.47
CA ASP A 224 2.72 21.52 -14.64
C ASP A 224 3.56 22.13 -13.51
N VAL A 225 4.43 21.32 -12.93
CA VAL A 225 5.31 21.73 -11.83
C VAL A 225 6.72 21.18 -12.04
N GLU A 226 7.71 22.01 -11.71
CA GLU A 226 9.11 21.62 -11.83
C GLU A 226 9.62 20.83 -10.63
N ASN A 227 9.05 21.08 -9.44
CA ASN A 227 9.52 20.48 -8.20
C ASN A 227 8.46 20.42 -7.10
N TRP A 228 8.74 19.64 -6.07
CA TRP A 228 7.85 19.43 -4.93
C TRP A 228 7.63 20.67 -4.05
N GLU A 229 8.55 21.64 -4.05
CA GLU A 229 8.39 22.89 -3.29
C GLU A 229 7.30 23.77 -3.90
N GLU A 230 7.17 23.75 -5.21
CA GLU A 230 6.11 24.46 -5.93
C GLU A 230 4.73 23.88 -5.56
N ILE A 231 4.58 22.57 -5.55
CA ILE A 231 3.33 21.92 -5.13
C ILE A 231 2.98 22.31 -3.68
N GLU A 232 3.95 22.26 -2.77
CA GLU A 232 3.75 22.64 -1.36
C GLU A 232 3.26 24.08 -1.22
N LYS A 233 3.82 25.01 -2.00
CA LYS A 233 3.42 26.43 -2.02
C LYS A 233 2.02 26.61 -2.58
N LYS A 234 1.66 25.90 -3.64
CA LYS A 234 0.33 26.00 -4.30
C LYS A 234 -0.79 25.35 -3.48
N LEU A 235 -0.48 24.42 -2.60
CA LEU A 235 -1.45 23.73 -1.73
C LEU A 235 -1.70 24.43 -0.37
N LYS A 236 -1.20 25.65 -0.20
CA LYS A 236 -1.45 26.44 1.03
C LYS A 236 -2.91 26.73 1.29
#